data_bf4e1dcc3d4ff403ee78f291dec4be06
#
_entry.id   bf4e1dcc3d4ff403ee78f291dec4be06
#
_cell.length_a   1.000
_cell.length_b   1.000
_cell.length_c   1.000
_cell.angle_alpha   90.00
_cell.angle_beta   90.00
_cell.angle_gamma   90.00
#
_symmetry.space_group_name_H-M   'P 1'
#
loop_
_entity.id
_entity.type
_entity.pdbx_description
1 polymer ?
#
loop_
_entity_poly.entity_id
_entity_poly.type
_entity_poly.pdbx_seq_one_letter_code
_entity_poly.pdbx_strand_id
1 'polypeptide(L)'
;MKTNYFLITMLLLLSMTSCSTYYRTTSRVERDGSMYREIYAQGDSAFIAGDKTHNPFLFQPDANWQLVNLDSTTKFNFWGEEEKLNVKACQKLSGVDGEYFTVAKGKEHLSAMAIPMERVKKSFRWFYTYYIYTATYKELQDKGPVPLDNYLNKEEQMIWLQGNDDAFRGMNGIEMNDKLDKLEAKFGEWYNRNVYEINWEVIRHFTSLQGDTACLQCLEELKDSVYKKHSSEKGDSMGDADIEEVCGMFDKACSTKYFSDLYKTN
;
A
#
# COMPACT_ATOMS: atom_id res chain seq x y z
N MET A 1 -10.34 24.67 -38.02
CA MET A 1 -9.35 24.46 -36.95
C MET A 1 -9.94 24.22 -35.56
N LYS A 2 -11.15 24.63 -35.23
CA LYS A 2 -11.74 24.42 -33.88
C LYS A 2 -12.18 22.97 -33.55
N THR A 3 -12.46 22.14 -34.55
CA THR A 3 -12.96 20.76 -34.37
C THR A 3 -11.86 19.78 -33.90
N ASN A 4 -10.61 20.03 -34.24
CA ASN A 4 -9.50 19.14 -33.87
C ASN A 4 -9.11 19.25 -32.37
N TYR A 5 -9.27 20.43 -31.77
CA TYR A 5 -8.97 20.63 -30.35
C TYR A 5 -10.00 19.94 -29.46
N PHE A 6 -11.27 19.93 -29.88
CA PHE A 6 -12.34 19.24 -29.14
C PHE A 6 -12.13 17.70 -29.12
N LEU A 7 -11.67 17.13 -30.23
CA LEU A 7 -11.35 15.71 -30.34
C LEU A 7 -10.13 15.32 -29.50
N ILE A 8 -9.10 16.16 -29.48
CA ILE A 8 -7.87 15.95 -28.68
C ILE A 8 -8.19 16.09 -27.18
N THR A 9 -9.00 17.07 -26.79
CA THR A 9 -9.42 17.25 -25.39
C THR A 9 -10.31 16.09 -24.94
N MET A 10 -11.20 15.59 -25.78
CA MET A 10 -12.03 14.41 -25.50
C MET A 10 -11.19 13.12 -25.39
N LEU A 11 -10.14 12.98 -26.20
CA LEU A 11 -9.20 11.85 -26.14
C LEU A 11 -8.34 11.89 -24.86
N LEU A 12 -7.92 13.07 -24.43
CA LEU A 12 -7.19 13.31 -23.18
C LEU A 12 -8.07 13.05 -21.94
N LEU A 13 -9.35 13.42 -21.98
CA LEU A 13 -10.31 13.13 -20.90
C LEU A 13 -10.63 11.64 -20.76
N LEU A 14 -10.57 10.87 -21.85
CA LEU A 14 -10.75 9.42 -21.85
C LEU A 14 -9.52 8.67 -21.32
N SER A 15 -8.34 9.28 -21.28
CA SER A 15 -7.13 8.67 -20.72
C SER A 15 -6.97 8.83 -19.20
N MET A 16 -7.85 9.61 -18.57
CA MET A 16 -7.84 9.88 -17.11
C MET A 16 -8.74 8.94 -16.29
N THR A 17 -9.25 7.86 -16.87
CA THR A 17 -9.85 6.80 -16.06
C THR A 17 -8.71 6.07 -15.35
N SER A 18 -8.39 6.49 -14.13
CA SER A 18 -7.58 5.72 -13.21
C SER A 18 -8.26 4.36 -13.05
N CYS A 19 -7.79 3.34 -13.77
CA CYS A 19 -8.22 1.97 -13.56
C CYS A 19 -7.67 1.51 -12.23
N SER A 20 -8.45 1.66 -11.16
CA SER A 20 -8.18 1.00 -9.89
C SER A 20 -8.24 -0.51 -10.14
N THR A 21 -7.13 -1.20 -9.92
CA THR A 21 -7.08 -2.65 -10.07
C THR A 21 -7.14 -3.29 -8.69
N TYR A 22 -8.20 -4.03 -8.42
CA TYR A 22 -8.41 -4.70 -7.14
C TYR A 22 -7.94 -6.15 -7.21
N TYR A 23 -7.28 -6.58 -6.13
CA TYR A 23 -6.89 -7.96 -5.90
C TYR A 23 -7.37 -8.41 -4.53
N ARG A 24 -7.83 -9.64 -4.43
CA ARG A 24 -8.13 -10.25 -3.15
C ARG A 24 -7.29 -11.50 -2.97
N THR A 25 -6.51 -11.54 -1.91
CA THR A 25 -5.74 -12.73 -1.53
C THR A 25 -6.36 -13.36 -0.28
N THR A 26 -6.59 -14.67 -0.33
CA THR A 26 -7.01 -15.47 0.81
C THR A 26 -5.97 -16.55 1.04
N SER A 27 -5.43 -16.64 2.25
CA SER A 27 -4.47 -17.68 2.65
C SER A 27 -5.02 -18.42 3.85
N ARG A 28 -5.10 -19.75 3.75
CA ARG A 28 -5.55 -20.62 4.82
C ARG A 28 -4.47 -21.61 5.18
N VAL A 29 -3.98 -21.56 6.41
CA VAL A 29 -3.03 -22.56 6.93
C VAL A 29 -3.80 -23.78 7.37
N GLU A 30 -3.42 -24.94 6.85
CA GLU A 30 -4.02 -26.24 7.14
C GLU A 30 -3.39 -26.86 8.40
N ARG A 31 -4.05 -27.87 8.97
CA ARG A 31 -3.58 -28.56 10.19
C ARG A 31 -2.23 -29.27 10.02
N ASP A 32 -1.82 -29.58 8.81
CA ASP A 32 -0.51 -30.18 8.50
C ASP A 32 0.60 -29.12 8.36
N GLY A 33 0.25 -27.81 8.40
CA GLY A 33 1.17 -26.70 8.21
C GLY A 33 1.32 -26.29 6.73
N SER A 34 0.65 -26.99 5.81
CA SER A 34 0.53 -26.52 4.44
C SER A 34 -0.36 -25.29 4.36
N MET A 35 -0.23 -24.49 3.30
CA MET A 35 -1.07 -23.32 3.08
C MET A 35 -1.79 -23.43 1.74
N TYR A 36 -3.09 -23.23 1.76
CA TYR A 36 -3.90 -23.10 0.55
C TYR A 36 -4.12 -21.61 0.28
N ARG A 37 -3.77 -21.16 -0.91
CA ARG A 37 -3.87 -19.77 -1.33
C ARG A 37 -4.80 -19.62 -2.51
N GLU A 38 -5.60 -18.56 -2.46
CA GLU A 38 -6.43 -18.10 -3.56
C GLU A 38 -6.16 -16.61 -3.80
N ILE A 39 -5.94 -16.24 -5.05
CA ILE A 39 -5.76 -14.85 -5.48
C ILE A 39 -6.78 -14.58 -6.55
N TYR A 40 -7.62 -13.58 -6.31
CA TYR A 40 -8.70 -13.16 -7.19
C TYR A 40 -8.29 -11.89 -7.93
N ALA A 41 -8.65 -11.79 -9.20
CA ALA A 41 -8.40 -10.65 -10.05
C ALA A 41 -9.52 -10.46 -11.07
N GLN A 42 -9.51 -9.32 -11.75
CA GLN A 42 -10.38 -9.05 -12.88
C GLN A 42 -9.61 -9.32 -14.19
N GLY A 43 -9.92 -10.43 -14.83
CA GLY A 43 -9.41 -10.77 -16.17
C GLY A 43 -10.31 -10.20 -17.27
N ASP A 44 -9.68 -9.77 -18.35
CA ASP A 44 -10.39 -9.37 -19.57
C ASP A 44 -10.86 -10.58 -20.40
N SER A 45 -11.58 -10.31 -21.48
CA SER A 45 -12.10 -11.35 -22.35
C SER A 45 -11.02 -12.18 -23.04
N ALA A 46 -9.82 -11.61 -23.31
CA ALA A 46 -8.72 -12.29 -23.93
C ALA A 46 -8.10 -13.31 -22.96
N PHE A 47 -7.89 -12.93 -21.70
CA PHE A 47 -7.41 -13.82 -20.65
C PHE A 47 -8.40 -14.98 -20.39
N ILE A 48 -9.70 -14.68 -20.32
CA ILE A 48 -10.75 -15.68 -20.14
C ILE A 48 -10.79 -16.65 -21.32
N ALA A 49 -10.53 -16.18 -22.55
CA ALA A 49 -10.40 -17.02 -23.73
C ALA A 49 -9.09 -17.83 -23.82
N GLY A 50 -8.17 -17.64 -22.87
CA GLY A 50 -6.92 -18.41 -22.76
C GLY A 50 -5.65 -17.68 -23.18
N ASP A 51 -5.72 -16.40 -23.52
CA ASP A 51 -4.55 -15.59 -23.85
C ASP A 51 -3.81 -15.16 -22.58
N LYS A 52 -2.75 -15.91 -22.25
CA LYS A 52 -1.92 -15.67 -21.05
C LYS A 52 -1.08 -14.38 -21.11
N THR A 53 -1.00 -13.72 -22.26
CA THR A 53 -0.30 -12.43 -22.38
C THR A 53 -1.05 -11.30 -21.68
N HIS A 54 -2.37 -11.46 -21.51
CA HIS A 54 -3.27 -10.56 -20.79
C HIS A 54 -3.39 -10.88 -19.29
N ASN A 55 -2.32 -11.42 -18.67
CA ASN A 55 -2.31 -11.84 -17.27
C ASN A 55 -2.78 -10.72 -16.33
N PRO A 56 -3.94 -10.88 -15.63
CA PRO A 56 -4.46 -9.86 -14.72
C PRO A 56 -3.73 -9.82 -13.38
N PHE A 57 -3.04 -10.89 -12.97
CA PHE A 57 -2.38 -10.99 -11.68
C PHE A 57 -1.08 -10.15 -11.62
N LEU A 58 -0.66 -9.77 -10.39
CA LEU A 58 0.64 -9.14 -10.16
C LEU A 58 1.82 -10.10 -10.33
N PHE A 59 1.56 -11.38 -10.25
CA PHE A 59 2.54 -12.45 -10.41
C PHE A 59 2.28 -13.24 -11.70
N GLN A 60 3.28 -13.99 -12.13
CA GLN A 60 3.17 -14.92 -13.26
C GLN A 60 2.77 -16.28 -12.73
N PRO A 61 1.53 -16.76 -12.98
CA PRO A 61 1.14 -18.12 -12.62
C PRO A 61 1.99 -19.14 -13.39
N ASP A 62 2.63 -20.06 -12.67
CA ASP A 62 3.34 -21.21 -13.23
C ASP A 62 2.44 -22.47 -13.28
N ALA A 63 3.02 -23.62 -13.59
CA ALA A 63 2.30 -24.90 -13.70
C ALA A 63 1.69 -25.40 -12.37
N ASN A 64 2.12 -24.85 -11.23
CA ASN A 64 1.61 -25.23 -9.91
C ASN A 64 0.33 -24.48 -9.54
N TRP A 65 -0.01 -23.41 -10.29
CA TRP A 65 -1.21 -22.65 -10.08
C TRP A 65 -2.38 -23.18 -10.92
N GLN A 66 -3.49 -23.44 -10.27
CA GLN A 66 -4.75 -23.75 -10.93
C GLN A 66 -5.49 -22.44 -11.19
N LEU A 67 -5.74 -22.12 -12.46
CA LEU A 67 -6.54 -20.96 -12.88
C LEU A 67 -8.00 -21.39 -13.03
N VAL A 68 -8.91 -20.60 -12.46
CA VAL A 68 -10.36 -20.86 -12.47
C VAL A 68 -11.09 -19.58 -12.90
N ASN A 69 -11.92 -19.69 -13.91
CA ASN A 69 -12.86 -18.65 -14.26
C ASN A 69 -14.04 -18.69 -13.28
N LEU A 70 -14.43 -17.55 -12.75
CA LEU A 70 -15.53 -17.40 -11.82
C LEU A 70 -16.79 -16.96 -12.56
N ASP A 71 -17.93 -17.19 -11.91
CA ASP A 71 -19.18 -16.61 -12.38
C ASP A 71 -19.09 -15.08 -12.41
N SER A 72 -19.59 -14.46 -13.45
CA SER A 72 -19.62 -13.00 -13.60
C SER A 72 -20.42 -12.28 -12.50
N THR A 73 -21.23 -13.02 -11.75
CA THR A 73 -21.99 -12.51 -10.61
C THR A 73 -21.21 -12.48 -9.30
N THR A 74 -20.00 -13.08 -9.25
CA THR A 74 -19.17 -13.09 -8.05
C THR A 74 -18.75 -11.66 -7.72
N LYS A 75 -19.13 -11.22 -6.52
CA LYS A 75 -18.88 -9.86 -6.02
C LYS A 75 -18.05 -9.90 -4.75
N PHE A 76 -17.15 -8.95 -4.65
CA PHE A 76 -16.32 -8.74 -3.47
C PHE A 76 -16.50 -7.31 -2.98
N ASN A 77 -16.57 -7.12 -1.66
CA ASN A 77 -16.64 -5.80 -1.08
C ASN A 77 -15.23 -5.33 -0.68
N PHE A 78 -14.85 -4.14 -1.16
CA PHE A 78 -13.61 -3.45 -0.82
C PHE A 78 -13.98 -2.05 -0.30
N TRP A 79 -13.80 -1.82 1.01
CA TRP A 79 -14.07 -0.52 1.66
C TRP A 79 -15.40 0.14 1.28
N GLY A 80 -16.46 -0.67 1.16
CA GLY A 80 -17.80 -0.19 0.82
C GLY A 80 -18.15 -0.20 -0.66
N GLU A 81 -17.19 -0.49 -1.54
CA GLU A 81 -17.44 -0.67 -2.98
C GLU A 81 -17.47 -2.15 -3.35
N GLU A 82 -18.42 -2.51 -4.24
CA GLU A 82 -18.51 -3.87 -4.77
C GLU A 82 -17.73 -4.00 -6.08
N GLU A 83 -16.70 -4.86 -6.08
CA GLU A 83 -15.93 -5.18 -7.27
C GLU A 83 -16.23 -6.60 -7.76
N LYS A 84 -16.25 -6.76 -9.07
CA LYS A 84 -16.48 -8.05 -9.72
C LYS A 84 -15.14 -8.64 -10.13
N LEU A 85 -14.64 -9.59 -9.35
CA LEU A 85 -13.47 -10.37 -9.73
C LEU A 85 -13.93 -11.67 -10.39
N ASN A 86 -13.48 -11.92 -11.61
CA ASN A 86 -14.00 -12.98 -12.48
C ASN A 86 -13.00 -14.12 -12.72
N VAL A 87 -11.77 -14.01 -12.19
CA VAL A 87 -10.76 -15.06 -12.29
C VAL A 87 -10.10 -15.30 -10.93
N LYS A 88 -9.69 -16.54 -10.71
CA LYS A 88 -9.00 -16.97 -9.50
C LYS A 88 -7.80 -17.84 -9.87
N ALA A 89 -6.66 -17.57 -9.24
CA ALA A 89 -5.53 -18.47 -9.20
C ALA A 89 -5.46 -19.11 -7.82
N CYS A 90 -5.31 -20.43 -7.74
CA CYS A 90 -5.16 -21.14 -6.48
C CYS A 90 -4.00 -22.12 -6.50
N GLN A 91 -3.36 -22.26 -5.33
CA GLN A 91 -2.20 -23.14 -5.14
C GLN A 91 -2.19 -23.69 -3.71
N LYS A 92 -1.72 -24.94 -3.57
CA LYS A 92 -1.38 -25.51 -2.27
C LYS A 92 0.14 -25.50 -2.11
N LEU A 93 0.61 -24.86 -1.05
CA LEU A 93 2.02 -24.74 -0.68
C LEU A 93 2.30 -25.68 0.50
N SER A 94 3.32 -26.52 0.38
CA SER A 94 3.80 -27.38 1.46
C SER A 94 5.11 -26.80 2.01
N GLY A 95 5.16 -26.48 3.31
CA GLY A 95 6.36 -25.96 3.95
C GLY A 95 6.69 -24.52 3.54
N VAL A 96 5.85 -23.56 3.96
CA VAL A 96 5.98 -22.15 3.59
C VAL A 96 7.16 -21.51 4.30
N ASP A 97 8.27 -21.30 3.58
CA ASP A 97 9.45 -20.52 4.03
C ASP A 97 10.19 -20.00 2.78
N GLY A 98 9.89 -18.80 2.34
CA GLY A 98 10.54 -18.16 1.19
C GLY A 98 9.63 -17.31 0.31
N GLU A 99 10.09 -17.03 -0.91
CA GLU A 99 9.35 -16.30 -1.94
C GLU A 99 8.71 -17.31 -2.91
N TYR A 100 7.40 -17.18 -3.12
CA TYR A 100 6.61 -18.13 -3.92
C TYR A 100 6.01 -17.51 -5.18
N PHE A 101 6.36 -16.26 -5.46
CA PHE A 101 5.84 -15.54 -6.59
C PHE A 101 6.96 -15.06 -7.51
N THR A 102 6.71 -15.15 -8.81
CA THR A 102 7.50 -14.43 -9.82
C THR A 102 6.65 -13.27 -10.32
N VAL A 103 7.21 -12.08 -10.38
CA VAL A 103 6.48 -10.88 -10.86
C VAL A 103 6.04 -11.08 -12.30
N ALA A 104 4.83 -10.67 -12.61
CA ALA A 104 4.32 -10.68 -13.97
C ALA A 104 5.13 -9.71 -14.85
N LYS A 105 5.39 -10.12 -16.10
CA LYS A 105 6.11 -9.30 -17.07
C LYS A 105 5.42 -7.96 -17.26
N GLY A 106 6.20 -6.88 -17.21
CA GLY A 106 5.71 -5.49 -17.31
C GLY A 106 5.19 -4.90 -15.99
N LYS A 107 5.19 -5.68 -14.89
CA LYS A 107 4.77 -5.23 -13.55
C LYS A 107 5.93 -5.22 -12.55
N GLU A 108 7.16 -5.21 -13.03
CA GLU A 108 8.39 -5.30 -12.21
C GLU A 108 8.51 -4.15 -11.20
N HIS A 109 7.95 -2.99 -11.52
CA HIS A 109 7.88 -1.83 -10.61
C HIS A 109 7.00 -2.07 -9.38
N LEU A 110 6.12 -3.09 -9.41
CA LEU A 110 5.26 -3.49 -8.30
C LEU A 110 5.84 -4.66 -7.49
N SER A 111 7.07 -5.09 -7.78
CA SER A 111 7.70 -6.27 -7.16
C SER A 111 7.70 -6.24 -5.63
N ALA A 112 7.99 -5.07 -5.04
CA ALA A 112 8.00 -4.90 -3.59
C ALA A 112 6.62 -5.17 -2.94
N MET A 113 5.53 -4.88 -3.67
CA MET A 113 4.15 -5.12 -3.22
C MET A 113 3.64 -6.52 -3.57
N ALA A 114 4.21 -7.15 -4.61
CA ALA A 114 3.70 -8.40 -5.16
C ALA A 114 4.38 -9.64 -4.55
N ILE A 115 5.61 -9.49 -4.02
CA ILE A 115 6.43 -10.64 -3.59
C ILE A 115 6.84 -10.48 -2.13
N PRO A 116 6.03 -10.96 -1.18
CA PRO A 116 6.47 -11.09 0.19
C PRO A 116 7.40 -12.30 0.36
N MET A 117 8.34 -12.18 1.30
CA MET A 117 8.94 -13.35 1.93
C MET A 117 7.96 -13.90 2.96
N GLU A 118 7.57 -15.14 2.81
CA GLU A 118 6.52 -15.76 3.61
C GLU A 118 7.07 -16.87 4.48
N ARG A 119 6.53 -16.99 5.67
CA ARG A 119 6.90 -18.06 6.60
C ARG A 119 5.68 -18.55 7.36
N VAL A 120 5.55 -19.87 7.50
CA VAL A 120 4.62 -20.51 8.44
C VAL A 120 5.44 -21.23 9.50
N LYS A 121 5.41 -20.72 10.72
CA LYS A 121 6.07 -21.35 11.88
C LYS A 121 5.05 -22.13 12.69
N LYS A 122 5.31 -23.43 12.90
CA LYS A 122 4.54 -24.29 13.80
C LYS A 122 5.12 -24.18 15.20
N SER A 123 4.29 -23.87 16.18
CA SER A 123 4.66 -23.82 17.60
C SER A 123 3.70 -24.67 18.42
N PHE A 124 4.22 -25.64 19.16
CA PHE A 124 3.44 -26.43 20.10
C PHE A 124 3.61 -25.87 21.51
N ARG A 125 2.50 -25.50 22.15
CA ARG A 125 2.50 -25.04 23.55
C ARG A 125 1.43 -25.80 24.33
N TRP A 126 1.84 -26.62 25.26
CA TRP A 126 0.98 -27.41 26.14
C TRP A 126 0.08 -28.38 25.32
N PHE A 127 -1.18 -28.03 25.14
CA PHE A 127 -2.16 -28.84 24.42
C PHE A 127 -2.54 -28.28 23.05
N TYR A 128 -1.95 -27.14 22.65
CA TYR A 128 -2.31 -26.43 21.44
C TYR A 128 -1.11 -26.34 20.46
N THR A 129 -1.43 -26.49 19.19
CA THR A 129 -0.51 -26.17 18.11
C THR A 129 -0.94 -24.86 17.48
N TYR A 130 -0.03 -23.91 17.46
CA TYR A 130 -0.21 -22.63 16.80
C TYR A 130 0.56 -22.61 15.50
N TYR A 131 -0.05 -22.04 14.46
CA TYR A 131 0.60 -21.74 13.21
C TYR A 131 0.68 -20.22 13.08
N ILE A 132 1.89 -19.68 13.03
CA ILE A 132 2.15 -18.25 12.89
C ILE A 132 2.55 -18.05 11.43
N TYR A 133 1.71 -17.34 10.69
CA TYR A 133 1.99 -16.91 9.34
C TYR A 133 2.56 -15.50 9.37
N THR A 134 3.68 -15.29 8.68
CA THR A 134 4.32 -13.98 8.53
C THR A 134 4.57 -13.75 7.04
N ALA A 135 4.21 -12.56 6.56
CA ALA A 135 4.54 -12.08 5.22
C ALA A 135 5.36 -10.79 5.35
N THR A 136 6.60 -10.81 4.91
CA THR A 136 7.49 -9.65 4.97
C THR A 136 7.72 -9.12 3.56
N TYR A 137 7.28 -7.88 3.34
CA TYR A 137 7.48 -7.18 2.07
C TYR A 137 8.80 -6.42 2.12
N LYS A 138 9.67 -6.66 1.13
CA LYS A 138 10.96 -5.99 1.01
C LYS A 138 10.78 -4.58 0.45
N GLU A 139 11.66 -3.68 0.86
CA GLU A 139 11.81 -2.35 0.26
C GLU A 139 10.64 -1.36 0.37
N LEU A 140 9.50 -1.72 0.97
CA LEU A 140 8.40 -0.77 1.16
C LEU A 140 8.78 0.39 2.10
N GLN A 141 9.70 0.13 3.03
CA GLN A 141 10.14 1.09 4.03
C GLN A 141 11.30 1.98 3.54
N ASP A 142 12.16 1.44 2.67
CA ASP A 142 13.36 2.15 2.19
C ASP A 142 13.06 3.19 1.09
N LYS A 143 11.84 3.22 0.59
CA LYS A 143 11.41 4.13 -0.50
C LYS A 143 10.62 5.34 -0.05
N GLY A 144 10.28 5.41 1.23
CA GLY A 144 9.62 6.59 1.80
C GLY A 144 10.61 7.76 1.96
N PRO A 145 10.14 9.01 1.86
CA PRO A 145 10.99 10.20 2.04
C PRO A 145 11.54 10.32 3.47
N VAL A 146 10.91 9.65 4.44
CA VAL A 146 11.33 9.68 5.84
C VAL A 146 11.81 8.29 6.28
N PRO A 147 13.12 8.12 6.58
CA PRO A 147 13.65 6.86 7.06
C PRO A 147 13.01 6.44 8.39
N LEU A 148 12.56 5.19 8.48
CA LEU A 148 11.98 4.63 9.71
C LEU A 148 13.00 4.57 10.85
N ASP A 149 14.29 4.43 10.54
CA ASP A 149 15.40 4.43 11.50
C ASP A 149 15.48 5.71 12.36
N ASN A 150 14.88 6.81 11.89
CA ASN A 150 14.81 8.06 12.65
C ASN A 150 13.84 8.00 13.85
N TYR A 151 12.93 7.03 13.87
CA TYR A 151 11.85 6.90 14.87
C TYR A 151 11.96 5.59 15.65
N LEU A 152 12.22 4.50 14.96
CA LEU A 152 12.34 3.16 15.52
C LEU A 152 13.73 2.63 15.25
N ASN A 153 14.45 2.24 16.31
CA ASN A 153 15.71 1.54 16.14
C ASN A 153 15.47 0.12 15.59
N LYS A 154 16.52 -0.57 15.18
CA LYS A 154 16.41 -1.90 14.54
C LYS A 154 15.73 -2.97 15.43
N GLU A 155 15.96 -2.93 16.72
CA GLU A 155 15.30 -3.84 17.66
C GLU A 155 13.79 -3.55 17.75
N GLU A 156 13.42 -2.29 17.85
CA GLU A 156 12.03 -1.83 17.85
C GLU A 156 11.31 -2.18 16.55
N GLN A 157 11.99 -2.01 15.40
CA GLN A 157 11.45 -2.43 14.10
C GLN A 157 11.22 -3.93 14.02
N MET A 158 12.14 -4.74 14.54
CA MET A 158 11.97 -6.20 14.59
C MET A 158 10.76 -6.60 15.46
N ILE A 159 10.52 -5.90 16.55
CA ILE A 159 9.37 -6.15 17.41
C ILE A 159 8.07 -5.75 16.70
N TRP A 160 8.02 -4.52 16.20
CA TRP A 160 6.81 -3.94 15.62
C TRP A 160 6.41 -4.56 14.28
N LEU A 161 7.38 -4.75 13.39
CA LEU A 161 7.12 -5.21 12.02
C LEU A 161 7.17 -6.74 11.88
N GLN A 162 7.97 -7.43 12.69
CA GLN A 162 8.21 -8.87 12.53
C GLN A 162 7.63 -9.71 13.66
N GLY A 163 7.11 -9.09 14.72
CA GLY A 163 6.47 -9.81 15.84
C GLY A 163 7.47 -10.67 16.62
N ASN A 164 8.55 -10.07 17.12
CA ASN A 164 9.54 -10.82 17.91
C ASN A 164 9.02 -11.12 19.33
N ASP A 165 8.43 -12.28 19.51
CA ASP A 165 7.89 -12.75 20.80
C ASP A 165 8.95 -12.81 21.92
N ASP A 166 10.23 -13.01 21.59
CA ASP A 166 11.30 -13.08 22.58
C ASP A 166 11.55 -11.73 23.28
N ALA A 167 11.17 -10.64 22.63
CA ALA A 167 11.25 -9.29 23.19
C ALA A 167 10.30 -9.06 24.39
N PHE A 168 9.32 -9.93 24.58
CA PHE A 168 8.34 -9.87 25.68
C PHE A 168 8.57 -10.95 26.73
N ARG A 169 9.66 -11.72 26.61
CA ARG A 169 9.95 -12.81 27.52
C ARG A 169 10.17 -12.27 28.94
N GLY A 170 9.39 -12.79 29.90
CA GLY A 170 9.45 -12.40 31.31
C GLY A 170 8.66 -11.15 31.68
N MET A 171 8.03 -10.48 30.73
CA MET A 171 7.14 -9.35 30.97
C MET A 171 5.75 -9.85 31.38
N ASN A 172 5.09 -9.11 32.28
CA ASN A 172 3.67 -9.27 32.53
C ASN A 172 2.85 -8.54 31.44
N GLY A 173 1.52 -8.75 31.44
CA GLY A 173 0.64 -8.19 30.41
C GLY A 173 0.61 -6.66 30.38
N ILE A 174 0.80 -5.98 31.51
CA ILE A 174 0.84 -4.51 31.58
C ILE A 174 2.13 -4.00 30.95
N GLU A 175 3.28 -4.56 31.34
CA GLU A 175 4.59 -4.18 30.80
C GLU A 175 4.67 -4.42 29.28
N MET A 176 4.06 -5.51 28.81
CA MET A 176 3.98 -5.79 27.37
C MET A 176 3.14 -4.74 26.65
N ASN A 177 1.97 -4.39 27.21
CA ASN A 177 1.09 -3.39 26.61
C ASN A 177 1.76 -2.00 26.58
N ASP A 178 2.37 -1.57 27.69
CA ASP A 178 3.10 -0.30 27.77
C ASP A 178 4.25 -0.21 26.74
N LYS A 179 4.89 -1.34 26.45
CA LYS A 179 5.94 -1.39 25.42
C LYS A 179 5.35 -1.28 24.02
N LEU A 180 4.24 -1.97 23.75
CA LEU A 180 3.55 -1.90 22.46
C LEU A 180 2.99 -0.50 22.20
N ASP A 181 2.35 0.12 23.19
CA ASP A 181 1.80 1.49 23.08
C ASP A 181 2.89 2.51 22.73
N LYS A 182 4.10 2.37 23.30
CA LYS A 182 5.24 3.22 22.97
C LYS A 182 5.75 3.00 21.54
N LEU A 183 5.75 1.76 21.07
CA LEU A 183 6.15 1.43 19.70
C LEU A 183 5.11 1.95 18.70
N GLU A 184 3.83 1.79 19.02
CA GLU A 184 2.73 2.31 18.22
C GLU A 184 2.79 3.83 18.08
N ALA A 185 3.03 4.55 19.19
CA ALA A 185 3.17 6.00 19.18
C ALA A 185 4.34 6.45 18.26
N LYS A 186 5.51 5.82 18.38
CA LYS A 186 6.67 6.12 17.52
C LYS A 186 6.41 5.82 16.06
N PHE A 187 5.76 4.70 15.77
CA PHE A 187 5.39 4.32 14.42
C PHE A 187 4.36 5.29 13.85
N GLY A 188 3.38 5.71 14.65
CA GLY A 188 2.40 6.72 14.28
C GLY A 188 3.02 8.07 13.94
N GLU A 189 4.00 8.52 14.74
CA GLU A 189 4.76 9.74 14.43
C GLU A 189 5.51 9.65 13.09
N TRP A 190 6.18 8.52 12.85
CA TRP A 190 6.83 8.27 11.56
C TRP A 190 5.83 8.24 10.41
N TYR A 191 4.73 7.51 10.58
CA TYR A 191 3.71 7.37 9.54
C TYR A 191 3.11 8.72 9.15
N ASN A 192 2.71 9.52 10.15
CA ASN A 192 2.18 10.87 9.94
C ASN A 192 3.17 11.77 9.18
N ARG A 193 4.44 11.74 9.56
CA ARG A 193 5.47 12.52 8.87
C ARG A 193 5.71 12.02 7.47
N ASN A 194 5.77 10.72 7.27
CA ASN A 194 6.04 10.12 5.96
C ASN A 194 4.93 10.40 4.96
N VAL A 195 3.66 10.28 5.35
CA VAL A 195 2.51 10.60 4.50
C VAL A 195 2.49 12.08 4.13
N TYR A 196 2.75 12.97 5.09
CA TYR A 196 2.85 14.38 4.82
C TYR A 196 3.96 14.71 3.80
N GLU A 197 5.15 14.13 3.96
CA GLU A 197 6.28 14.32 3.05
C GLU A 197 5.98 13.84 1.64
N ILE A 198 5.30 12.70 1.50
CA ILE A 198 4.86 12.18 0.20
C ILE A 198 3.91 13.19 -0.48
N ASN A 199 2.89 13.64 0.23
CA ASN A 199 1.94 14.62 -0.31
C ASN A 199 2.63 15.94 -0.68
N TRP A 200 3.52 16.43 0.18
CA TRP A 200 4.31 17.63 -0.10
C TRP A 200 5.17 17.48 -1.36
N GLU A 201 5.85 16.34 -1.54
CA GLU A 201 6.66 16.08 -2.73
C GLU A 201 5.83 16.05 -4.01
N VAL A 202 4.64 15.49 -3.97
CA VAL A 202 3.69 15.49 -5.09
C VAL A 202 3.28 16.91 -5.45
N ILE A 203 2.85 17.71 -4.46
CA ILE A 203 2.47 19.11 -4.65
C ILE A 203 3.64 19.91 -5.21
N ARG A 204 4.84 19.75 -4.66
CA ARG A 204 6.07 20.40 -5.12
C ARG A 204 6.38 20.05 -6.57
N HIS A 205 6.26 18.78 -6.93
CA HIS A 205 6.50 18.33 -8.30
C HIS A 205 5.55 19.02 -9.29
N PHE A 206 4.25 19.00 -9.04
CA PHE A 206 3.28 19.65 -9.92
C PHE A 206 3.45 21.16 -9.96
N THR A 207 3.73 21.82 -8.83
CA THR A 207 4.02 23.25 -8.79
C THR A 207 5.25 23.60 -9.65
N SER A 208 6.29 22.78 -9.58
CA SER A 208 7.50 22.97 -10.41
C SER A 208 7.24 22.84 -11.90
N LEU A 209 6.36 21.92 -12.32
CA LEU A 209 5.96 21.75 -13.71
C LEU A 209 5.21 22.97 -14.28
N GLN A 210 4.46 23.67 -13.45
CA GLN A 210 3.74 24.90 -13.83
C GLN A 210 4.67 26.13 -13.90
N GLY A 211 5.88 26.04 -13.35
CA GLY A 211 6.86 27.14 -13.38
C GLY A 211 6.54 28.31 -12.44
N ASP A 212 5.61 28.17 -11.52
CA ASP A 212 5.30 29.20 -10.51
C ASP A 212 6.34 29.20 -9.39
N THR A 213 7.37 30.03 -9.56
CA THR A 213 8.49 30.11 -8.62
C THR A 213 8.10 30.69 -7.27
N ALA A 214 7.10 31.58 -7.21
CA ALA A 214 6.66 32.20 -5.97
C ALA A 214 5.90 31.19 -5.10
N CYS A 215 4.98 30.41 -5.68
CA CYS A 215 4.29 29.34 -5.00
C CYS A 215 5.24 28.22 -4.58
N LEU A 216 6.23 27.87 -5.42
CA LEU A 216 7.23 26.87 -5.09
C LEU A 216 8.09 27.31 -3.89
N GLN A 217 8.56 28.55 -3.87
CA GLN A 217 9.31 29.09 -2.75
C GLN A 217 8.50 29.09 -1.45
N CYS A 218 7.23 29.54 -1.50
CA CYS A 218 6.33 29.51 -0.35
C CYS A 218 6.13 28.09 0.20
N LEU A 219 5.93 27.11 -0.71
CA LEU A 219 5.77 25.69 -0.37
C LEU A 219 7.01 25.15 0.37
N GLU A 220 8.21 25.46 -0.12
CA GLU A 220 9.48 25.01 0.47
C GLU A 220 9.77 25.67 1.81
N GLU A 221 9.58 27.00 1.93
CA GLU A 221 9.83 27.75 3.15
C GLU A 221 8.88 27.38 4.31
N LEU A 222 7.63 27.04 4.00
CA LEU A 222 6.62 26.75 5.01
C LEU A 222 6.44 25.27 5.33
N LYS A 223 7.16 24.38 4.68
CA LYS A 223 7.04 22.93 4.82
C LYS A 223 6.92 22.47 6.28
N ASP A 224 7.94 22.75 7.09
CA ASP A 224 8.00 22.28 8.47
C ASP A 224 7.05 23.03 9.41
N SER A 225 6.76 24.30 9.13
CA SER A 225 5.83 25.09 9.94
C SER A 225 4.38 24.64 9.73
N VAL A 226 4.01 24.29 8.50
CA VAL A 226 2.70 23.73 8.16
C VAL A 226 2.54 22.36 8.83
N TYR A 227 3.53 21.47 8.72
CA TYR A 227 3.49 20.18 9.41
C TYR A 227 3.29 20.34 10.92
N LYS A 228 4.16 21.15 11.57
CA LYS A 228 4.11 21.38 13.02
C LYS A 228 2.76 21.89 13.49
N LYS A 229 2.20 22.86 12.78
CA LYS A 229 0.90 23.43 13.11
C LYS A 229 -0.21 22.38 13.04
N HIS A 230 -0.29 21.66 11.92
CA HIS A 230 -1.39 20.74 11.70
C HIS A 230 -1.24 19.41 12.44
N SER A 231 -0.03 18.91 12.70
CA SER A 231 0.18 17.76 13.56
C SER A 231 -0.22 18.03 15.02
N SER A 232 -0.02 19.26 15.51
CA SER A 232 -0.49 19.65 16.83
C SER A 232 -2.03 19.78 16.93
N GLU A 233 -2.70 20.11 15.83
CA GLU A 233 -4.16 20.26 15.74
C GLU A 233 -4.87 18.91 15.50
N LYS A 234 -4.28 18.04 14.68
CA LYS A 234 -4.87 16.77 14.24
C LYS A 234 -4.36 15.54 15.00
N GLY A 235 -3.22 15.61 15.65
CA GLY A 235 -2.61 14.48 16.33
C GLY A 235 -2.42 13.30 15.38
N ASP A 236 -2.89 12.13 15.78
CA ASP A 236 -2.72 10.88 15.02
C ASP A 236 -3.46 10.86 13.67
N SER A 237 -4.46 11.73 13.50
CA SER A 237 -5.21 11.82 12.24
C SER A 237 -4.47 12.55 11.12
N MET A 238 -3.24 13.06 11.37
CA MET A 238 -2.42 13.67 10.32
C MET A 238 -2.00 12.66 9.23
N GLY A 239 -1.86 11.39 9.59
CA GLY A 239 -1.55 10.33 8.64
C GLY A 239 -2.70 9.98 7.68
N ASP A 240 -3.93 10.40 8.01
CA ASP A 240 -5.11 10.23 7.17
C ASP A 240 -5.36 11.43 6.26
N ALA A 241 -4.53 12.48 6.36
CA ALA A 241 -4.66 13.66 5.51
C ALA A 241 -4.35 13.31 4.05
N ASP A 242 -5.35 13.44 3.20
CA ASP A 242 -5.17 13.28 1.76
C ASP A 242 -4.46 14.49 1.13
N ILE A 243 -4.14 14.38 -0.14
CA ILE A 243 -3.43 15.42 -0.88
C ILE A 243 -4.25 16.73 -0.98
N GLU A 244 -5.58 16.64 -1.09
CA GLU A 244 -6.46 17.83 -1.15
C GLU A 244 -6.41 18.61 0.16
N GLU A 245 -6.40 17.90 1.28
CA GLU A 245 -6.30 18.50 2.60
C GLU A 245 -4.94 19.17 2.80
N VAL A 246 -3.85 18.52 2.39
CA VAL A 246 -2.50 19.12 2.45
C VAL A 246 -2.39 20.35 1.54
N CYS A 247 -2.97 20.33 0.34
CA CYS A 247 -3.10 21.53 -0.51
C CYS A 247 -3.80 22.66 0.21
N GLY A 248 -4.92 22.37 0.89
CA GLY A 248 -5.67 23.34 1.68
C GLY A 248 -4.88 23.94 2.85
N MET A 249 -3.99 23.15 3.47
CA MET A 249 -3.07 23.63 4.51
C MET A 249 -2.09 24.67 3.95
N PHE A 250 -1.50 24.40 2.79
CA PHE A 250 -0.58 25.32 2.12
C PHE A 250 -1.30 26.55 1.57
N ASP A 251 -2.51 26.41 1.04
CA ASP A 251 -3.31 27.56 0.60
C ASP A 251 -3.57 28.54 1.73
N LYS A 252 -3.88 28.04 2.92
CA LYS A 252 -4.05 28.89 4.13
C LYS A 252 -2.74 29.53 4.55
N ALA A 253 -1.63 28.79 4.52
CA ALA A 253 -0.33 29.29 4.96
C ALA A 253 0.26 30.33 4.00
N CYS A 254 0.11 30.12 2.69
CA CYS A 254 0.58 31.02 1.63
C CYS A 254 -0.45 32.09 1.24
N SER A 255 -1.64 32.13 1.88
CA SER A 255 -2.74 33.04 1.55
C SER A 255 -3.16 33.01 0.08
N THR A 256 -3.26 31.82 -0.49
CA THR A 256 -3.61 31.53 -1.88
C THR A 256 -4.71 30.47 -1.97
N LYS A 257 -5.15 30.16 -3.17
CA LYS A 257 -5.94 28.98 -3.53
C LYS A 257 -5.24 28.12 -4.59
N TYR A 258 -4.02 28.47 -4.89
CA TYR A 258 -3.25 27.89 -5.98
C TYR A 258 -3.11 26.37 -5.89
N PHE A 259 -2.79 25.85 -4.71
CA PHE A 259 -2.50 24.43 -4.53
C PHE A 259 -3.76 23.57 -4.67
N SER A 260 -4.88 23.99 -4.09
CA SER A 260 -6.17 23.30 -4.23
C SER A 260 -6.70 23.37 -5.68
N ASP A 261 -6.49 24.49 -6.37
CA ASP A 261 -6.89 24.65 -7.76
C ASP A 261 -6.00 23.81 -8.69
N LEU A 262 -4.69 23.74 -8.41
CA LEU A 262 -3.74 22.88 -9.12
C LEU A 262 -4.12 21.40 -9.02
N TYR A 263 -4.50 20.94 -7.83
CA TYR A 263 -4.93 19.55 -7.60
C TYR A 263 -6.20 19.20 -8.38
N LYS A 264 -7.17 20.13 -8.49
CA LYS A 264 -8.43 19.91 -9.23
C LYS A 264 -8.27 19.89 -10.74
N THR A 265 -7.18 20.44 -11.25
CA THR A 265 -6.91 20.57 -12.70
C THR A 265 -5.97 19.50 -13.23
N ASN A 266 -5.33 18.71 -12.37
CA ASN A 266 -4.42 17.60 -12.70
C ASN A 266 -4.92 16.28 -12.13
#